data_4c9d22f8026c79be32b2dc4b3ff14e2f
#
_entry.id   4c9d22f8026c79be32b2dc4b3ff14e2f
#
_cell.length_a   1.000
_cell.length_b   1.000
_cell.length_c   1.000
_cell.angle_alpha   90.00
_cell.angle_beta   90.00
_cell.angle_gamma   90.00
#
_symmetry.space_group_name_H-M   'P 1'
#
loop_
_entity.id
_entity.type
_entity.pdbx_description
1 polymer ?
#
loop_
_entity_poly.entity_id
_entity_poly.type
_entity_poly.pdbx_seq_one_letter_code
_entity_poly.pdbx_strand_id
1 'polypeptide(L)'
;MPDLSLQTAMVSYGHTKPLIDGTVNSDRVTLVHVPVSPIPTAFRRMVRGLEYDVSEMAMSTYLCALAYGKPITAFPAFVLRRFEHDEISYNTKSGIESPADLKGRRVGLRSYTFTPGVWARGILSDGYGVDSSQVTWVLYGDEHVEEYKAPDNVIPASEGSDMVADLLSGKIDAAIRPGEVDSPDIKPLIANADEAAQDYFLQTGVYPISHAMVVKNELLESHPWLADELYSLFKAGKEQYLQHLSTANNLDPADQAMSRMKQIIGADPIPYGLEANRKSLQAFMNFNVQQGIISEPFKWEDIFLPV
;
A
#
# COMPACT_ATOMS: atom_id res chain seq x y z
N MET A 1 -33.14 -7.56 -11.18
CA MET A 1 -32.01 -6.57 -11.30
C MET A 1 -31.40 -6.48 -9.92
N PRO A 2 -30.11 -6.34 -9.78
CA PRO A 2 -29.49 -6.13 -8.47
C PRO A 2 -30.12 -4.93 -7.75
N ASP A 3 -30.26 -5.05 -6.43
CA ASP A 3 -30.97 -4.04 -5.64
C ASP A 3 -30.14 -2.76 -5.43
N LEU A 4 -28.80 -2.88 -5.51
CA LEU A 4 -27.86 -1.80 -5.20
C LEU A 4 -26.76 -1.69 -6.27
N SER A 5 -26.54 -0.48 -6.77
CA SER A 5 -25.50 -0.16 -7.75
C SER A 5 -24.43 0.72 -7.09
N LEU A 6 -23.17 0.27 -7.05
CA LEU A 6 -22.07 0.91 -6.31
C LEU A 6 -20.97 1.40 -7.24
N GLN A 7 -20.71 2.71 -7.24
CA GLN A 7 -19.58 3.31 -7.94
C GLN A 7 -18.28 2.83 -7.28
N THR A 8 -17.50 2.03 -8.01
CA THR A 8 -16.35 1.30 -7.46
C THR A 8 -15.06 1.68 -8.17
N ALA A 9 -14.11 2.28 -7.44
CA ALA A 9 -12.78 2.62 -7.94
C ALA A 9 -11.75 1.58 -7.47
N MET A 10 -11.19 0.80 -8.39
CA MET A 10 -10.14 -0.18 -8.12
C MET A 10 -9.32 -0.48 -9.38
N VAL A 11 -8.12 -0.99 -9.19
CA VAL A 11 -7.28 -1.48 -10.29
C VAL A 11 -7.74 -2.87 -10.72
N SER A 12 -7.62 -3.14 -12.02
CA SER A 12 -7.87 -4.46 -12.61
C SER A 12 -6.66 -5.37 -12.40
N TYR A 13 -6.53 -5.94 -11.20
CA TYR A 13 -5.60 -7.02 -10.93
C TYR A 13 -6.19 -8.35 -11.39
N GLY A 14 -5.39 -9.41 -11.51
CA GLY A 14 -5.91 -10.73 -11.90
C GLY A 14 -7.10 -11.19 -11.05
N HIS A 15 -7.09 -10.89 -9.73
CA HIS A 15 -8.14 -11.28 -8.79
C HIS A 15 -9.30 -10.29 -8.65
N THR A 16 -9.17 -9.04 -9.13
CA THR A 16 -10.27 -8.07 -9.17
C THR A 16 -10.91 -7.97 -10.56
N LYS A 17 -10.19 -8.40 -11.60
CA LYS A 17 -10.69 -8.43 -12.97
C LYS A 17 -12.04 -9.16 -13.12
N PRO A 18 -12.28 -10.33 -12.50
CA PRO A 18 -13.57 -11.01 -12.57
C PRO A 18 -14.76 -10.20 -12.06
N LEU A 19 -14.51 -9.25 -11.13
CA LEU A 19 -15.54 -8.33 -10.63
C LEU A 19 -15.80 -7.18 -11.62
N ILE A 20 -14.77 -6.76 -12.35
CA ILE A 20 -14.86 -5.66 -13.32
C ILE A 20 -15.53 -6.11 -14.62
N ASP A 21 -15.20 -7.31 -15.10
CA ASP A 21 -15.76 -7.86 -16.34
C ASP A 21 -17.08 -8.62 -16.15
N GLY A 22 -17.54 -8.76 -14.87
CA GLY A 22 -18.81 -9.36 -14.51
C GLY A 22 -18.84 -10.89 -14.56
N THR A 23 -17.69 -11.57 -14.70
CA THR A 23 -17.62 -13.03 -14.59
C THR A 23 -17.87 -13.52 -13.17
N VAL A 24 -17.59 -12.67 -12.18
CA VAL A 24 -18.07 -12.80 -10.80
C VAL A 24 -19.03 -11.66 -10.51
N ASN A 25 -20.25 -11.97 -10.16
CA ASN A 25 -21.34 -11.02 -9.92
C ASN A 25 -22.21 -11.44 -8.75
N SER A 26 -23.15 -10.57 -8.36
CA SER A 26 -24.12 -10.79 -7.31
C SER A 26 -25.53 -10.46 -7.82
N ASP A 27 -26.52 -11.15 -7.29
CA ASP A 27 -27.94 -10.83 -7.53
C ASP A 27 -28.38 -9.56 -6.76
N ARG A 28 -27.61 -9.14 -5.73
CA ARG A 28 -27.93 -8.03 -4.84
C ARG A 28 -27.18 -6.74 -5.14
N VAL A 29 -25.93 -6.87 -5.65
CA VAL A 29 -25.03 -5.73 -5.86
C VAL A 29 -24.46 -5.74 -7.28
N THR A 30 -24.48 -4.56 -7.91
CA THR A 30 -23.70 -4.29 -9.13
C THR A 30 -22.52 -3.38 -8.79
N LEU A 31 -21.30 -3.85 -9.00
CA LEU A 31 -20.11 -3.00 -8.92
C LEU A 31 -19.92 -2.26 -10.25
N VAL A 32 -20.21 -0.97 -10.27
CA VAL A 32 -20.00 -0.10 -11.44
C VAL A 32 -18.57 0.41 -11.42
N HIS A 33 -17.70 -0.22 -12.20
CA HIS A 33 -16.29 0.14 -12.22
C HIS A 33 -16.06 1.55 -12.78
N VAL A 34 -15.41 2.39 -11.99
CA VAL A 34 -14.96 3.75 -12.36
C VAL A 34 -13.46 3.68 -12.60
N PRO A 35 -13.00 3.75 -13.86
CA PRO A 35 -11.56 3.69 -14.14
C PRO A 35 -10.85 4.95 -13.66
N VAL A 36 -9.82 4.77 -12.81
CA VAL A 36 -8.98 5.85 -12.30
C VAL A 36 -7.51 5.48 -12.46
N SER A 37 -6.77 6.33 -13.14
CA SER A 37 -5.32 6.15 -13.32
C SER A 37 -4.59 7.48 -13.14
N PRO A 38 -3.54 7.54 -12.32
CA PRO A 38 -3.07 6.49 -11.41
C PRO A 38 -4.02 6.31 -10.21
N ILE A 39 -4.07 5.10 -9.65
CA ILE A 39 -5.01 4.77 -8.56
C ILE A 39 -4.88 5.64 -7.29
N PRO A 40 -3.72 6.20 -6.91
CA PRO A 40 -3.64 7.14 -5.78
C PRO A 40 -4.53 8.38 -5.92
N THR A 41 -4.96 8.72 -7.14
CA THR A 41 -5.96 9.77 -7.37
C THR A 41 -7.31 9.40 -6.76
N ALA A 42 -7.70 8.12 -6.84
CA ALA A 42 -8.94 7.64 -6.22
C ALA A 42 -8.86 7.73 -4.67
N PHE A 43 -7.71 7.40 -4.07
CA PHE A 43 -7.53 7.49 -2.62
C PHE A 43 -7.80 8.89 -2.11
N ARG A 44 -7.20 9.90 -2.77
CA ARG A 44 -7.38 11.32 -2.42
C ARG A 44 -8.84 11.75 -2.55
N ARG A 45 -9.51 11.40 -3.64
CA ARG A 45 -10.91 11.73 -3.89
C ARG A 45 -11.84 11.06 -2.89
N MET A 46 -11.53 9.81 -2.51
CA MET A 46 -12.30 9.08 -1.50
C MET A 46 -12.18 9.72 -0.12
N VAL A 47 -10.97 10.01 0.37
CA VAL A 47 -10.79 10.56 1.72
C VAL A 47 -11.18 12.03 1.85
N ARG A 48 -11.17 12.80 0.76
CA ARG A 48 -11.53 14.22 0.77
C ARG A 48 -12.99 14.48 0.45
N GLY A 49 -13.59 13.69 -0.44
CA GLY A 49 -14.93 13.97 -0.97
C GLY A 49 -15.88 12.78 -0.99
N LEU A 50 -15.49 11.61 -0.51
CA LEU A 50 -16.30 10.39 -0.57
C LEU A 50 -16.87 10.14 -1.98
N GLU A 51 -16.03 10.31 -3.03
CA GLU A 51 -16.49 10.32 -4.42
C GLU A 51 -17.02 8.95 -4.87
N TYR A 52 -16.50 7.87 -4.30
CA TYR A 52 -16.87 6.49 -4.66
C TYR A 52 -17.62 5.82 -3.51
N ASP A 53 -18.49 4.87 -3.84
CA ASP A 53 -19.20 4.06 -2.86
C ASP A 53 -18.28 3.00 -2.26
N VAL A 54 -17.47 2.36 -3.11
CA VAL A 54 -16.42 1.41 -2.74
C VAL A 54 -15.12 1.85 -3.43
N SER A 55 -14.01 1.81 -2.74
CA SER A 55 -12.72 2.20 -3.31
C SER A 55 -11.59 1.31 -2.82
N GLU A 56 -10.66 1.00 -3.72
CA GLU A 56 -9.32 0.61 -3.31
C GLU A 56 -8.69 1.75 -2.50
N MET A 57 -7.93 1.42 -1.45
CA MET A 57 -7.34 2.39 -0.54
C MET A 57 -5.98 1.93 -0.03
N ALA A 58 -5.01 2.83 -0.07
CA ALA A 58 -3.71 2.60 0.53
C ALA A 58 -3.83 2.51 2.06
N MET A 59 -3.19 1.51 2.67
CA MET A 59 -3.38 1.16 4.08
C MET A 59 -3.03 2.28 5.05
N SER A 60 -1.92 3.02 4.85
CA SER A 60 -1.59 4.15 5.74
C SER A 60 -2.48 5.37 5.50
N THR A 61 -2.93 5.59 4.25
CA THR A 61 -3.97 6.59 3.98
C THR A 61 -5.26 6.25 4.73
N TYR A 62 -5.64 4.96 4.78
CA TYR A 62 -6.80 4.52 5.53
C TYR A 62 -6.65 4.79 7.03
N LEU A 63 -5.55 4.37 7.66
CA LEU A 63 -5.30 4.62 9.08
C LEU A 63 -5.27 6.12 9.40
N CYS A 64 -4.59 6.91 8.57
CA CYS A 64 -4.58 8.37 8.69
C CYS A 64 -5.99 8.95 8.56
N ALA A 65 -6.78 8.52 7.57
CA ALA A 65 -8.15 8.98 7.36
C ALA A 65 -9.04 8.70 8.58
N LEU A 66 -8.93 7.52 9.19
CA LEU A 66 -9.66 7.18 10.41
C LEU A 66 -9.27 8.10 11.58
N ALA A 67 -7.96 8.38 11.76
CA ALA A 67 -7.49 9.28 12.80
C ALA A 67 -8.06 10.71 12.67
N TYR A 68 -8.45 11.09 11.46
CA TYR A 68 -9.13 12.37 11.17
C TYR A 68 -10.64 12.22 10.92
N GLY A 69 -11.24 11.12 11.39
CA GLY A 69 -12.69 10.93 11.41
C GLY A 69 -13.38 10.81 10.05
N LYS A 70 -12.64 10.36 9.02
CA LYS A 70 -13.27 10.14 7.70
C LYS A 70 -14.22 8.93 7.75
N PRO A 71 -15.48 9.06 7.27
CA PRO A 71 -16.53 8.05 7.44
C PRO A 71 -16.45 6.93 6.40
N ILE A 72 -15.36 6.17 6.46
CA ILE A 72 -15.11 5.00 5.62
C ILE A 72 -14.67 3.83 6.49
N THR A 73 -15.05 2.62 6.12
CA THR A 73 -14.62 1.38 6.80
C THR A 73 -14.06 0.40 5.79
N ALA A 74 -12.95 -0.24 6.13
CA ALA A 74 -12.35 -1.27 5.29
C ALA A 74 -13.01 -2.63 5.53
N PHE A 75 -13.04 -3.48 4.49
CA PHE A 75 -13.22 -4.92 4.64
C PHE A 75 -11.90 -5.64 4.29
N PRO A 76 -11.62 -6.81 4.88
CA PRO A 76 -10.28 -7.39 4.85
C PRO A 76 -9.97 -8.13 3.53
N ALA A 77 -10.30 -7.49 2.40
CA ALA A 77 -9.85 -7.86 1.06
C ALA A 77 -8.61 -7.02 0.72
N PHE A 78 -7.43 -7.62 0.89
CA PHE A 78 -6.14 -6.98 0.65
C PHE A 78 -5.72 -7.16 -0.80
N VAL A 79 -6.01 -6.16 -1.62
CA VAL A 79 -5.92 -6.25 -3.09
C VAL A 79 -4.54 -5.96 -3.68
N LEU A 80 -3.64 -5.33 -2.91
CA LEU A 80 -2.25 -5.14 -3.34
C LEU A 80 -1.29 -5.42 -2.20
N ARG A 81 -0.29 -6.25 -2.52
CA ARG A 81 0.81 -6.63 -1.60
C ARG A 81 2.10 -6.77 -2.39
N ARG A 82 3.20 -6.41 -1.75
CA ARG A 82 4.55 -6.63 -2.26
C ARG A 82 5.57 -6.33 -1.18
N PHE A 83 6.75 -6.85 -1.34
CA PHE A 83 7.90 -6.41 -0.56
C PHE A 83 8.35 -5.03 -1.01
N GLU A 84 8.90 -4.24 -0.10
CA GLU A 84 9.28 -2.84 -0.34
C GLU A 84 10.81 -2.64 -0.14
N HIS A 85 11.60 -3.72 -0.22
CA HIS A 85 13.05 -3.68 -0.03
C HIS A 85 13.78 -3.06 -1.23
N ASP A 86 13.22 -3.15 -2.43
CA ASP A 86 13.74 -2.59 -3.68
C ASP A 86 13.33 -1.12 -3.93
N GLU A 87 12.48 -0.56 -3.07
CA GLU A 87 11.84 0.74 -3.30
C GLU A 87 12.73 1.94 -2.97
N ILE A 88 13.92 1.71 -2.41
CA ILE A 88 14.83 2.79 -2.01
C ILE A 88 16.04 2.82 -2.92
N SER A 89 16.24 3.96 -3.57
CA SER A 89 17.43 4.22 -4.39
C SER A 89 18.28 5.32 -3.77
N TYR A 90 19.59 5.27 -3.94
CA TYR A 90 20.52 6.28 -3.45
C TYR A 90 21.50 6.74 -4.52
N ASN A 91 22.02 7.95 -4.37
CA ASN A 91 23.10 8.48 -5.19
C ASN A 91 24.44 7.96 -4.68
N THR A 92 25.18 7.23 -5.50
CA THR A 92 26.48 6.63 -5.12
C THR A 92 27.55 7.66 -4.73
N LYS A 93 27.37 8.93 -5.11
CA LYS A 93 28.24 10.04 -4.73
C LYS A 93 27.92 10.63 -3.35
N SER A 94 26.83 10.18 -2.70
CA SER A 94 26.42 10.66 -1.37
C SER A 94 27.31 10.13 -0.24
N GLY A 95 28.14 9.12 -0.49
CA GLY A 95 28.95 8.45 0.53
C GLY A 95 28.15 7.47 1.40
N ILE A 96 26.98 7.04 0.94
CA ILE A 96 26.21 5.96 1.55
C ILE A 96 26.81 4.63 1.12
N GLU A 97 27.18 3.79 2.07
CA GLU A 97 27.71 2.44 1.85
C GLU A 97 26.72 1.37 2.34
N SER A 98 25.86 1.72 3.28
CA SER A 98 24.86 0.84 3.87
C SER A 98 23.57 1.61 4.21
N PRO A 99 22.42 0.92 4.44
CA PRO A 99 21.20 1.59 4.90
C PRO A 99 21.36 2.38 6.20
N ALA A 100 22.26 1.98 7.11
CA ALA A 100 22.52 2.69 8.37
C ALA A 100 23.09 4.11 8.15
N ASP A 101 23.71 4.38 7.00
CA ASP A 101 24.28 5.68 6.65
C ASP A 101 23.23 6.72 6.24
N LEU A 102 21.95 6.35 6.26
CA LEU A 102 20.84 7.32 6.06
C LEU A 102 20.72 8.32 7.21
N LYS A 103 21.33 8.07 8.36
CA LYS A 103 21.38 9.01 9.47
C LYS A 103 21.95 10.36 9.03
N GLY A 104 21.18 11.44 9.28
CA GLY A 104 21.55 12.81 8.90
C GLY A 104 21.40 13.10 7.40
N ARG A 105 20.94 12.15 6.60
CA ARG A 105 20.74 12.31 5.15
C ARG A 105 19.37 12.88 4.81
N ARG A 106 19.27 13.35 3.57
CA ARG A 106 18.04 13.87 2.97
C ARG A 106 17.46 12.80 2.04
N VAL A 107 16.27 12.32 2.35
CA VAL A 107 15.61 11.26 1.58
C VAL A 107 14.31 11.79 0.98
N GLY A 108 14.20 11.73 -0.34
CA GLY A 108 13.01 12.17 -1.08
C GLY A 108 11.90 11.13 -1.06
N LEU A 109 10.65 11.59 -0.99
CA LEU A 109 9.46 10.75 -1.18
C LEU A 109 8.28 11.62 -1.62
N ARG A 110 7.27 10.98 -2.20
CA ARG A 110 6.09 11.70 -2.71
C ARG A 110 5.27 12.35 -1.59
N SER A 111 4.95 11.61 -0.54
CA SER A 111 4.22 12.06 0.65
C SER A 111 4.63 11.21 1.85
N TYR A 112 4.53 11.73 3.06
CA TYR A 112 5.00 11.02 4.24
C TYR A 112 4.11 9.85 4.63
N THR A 113 2.77 9.98 4.46
CA THR A 113 1.80 8.93 4.77
C THR A 113 1.64 7.88 3.65
N PHE A 114 2.46 7.91 2.63
CA PHE A 114 2.40 6.98 1.51
C PHE A 114 2.84 5.56 1.93
N THR A 115 1.97 4.56 1.72
CA THR A 115 2.12 3.20 2.30
C THR A 115 3.47 2.52 2.00
N PRO A 116 4.01 2.51 0.76
CA PRO A 116 5.35 1.99 0.52
C PRO A 116 6.44 2.70 1.34
N GLY A 117 6.32 4.00 1.54
CA GLY A 117 7.24 4.76 2.38
C GLY A 117 7.18 4.36 3.84
N VAL A 118 5.99 4.08 4.37
CA VAL A 118 5.81 3.59 5.76
C VAL A 118 6.46 2.22 5.93
N TRP A 119 6.23 1.30 4.99
CA TRP A 119 6.87 0.00 5.00
C TRP A 119 8.39 0.10 4.86
N ALA A 120 8.89 0.88 3.90
CA ALA A 120 10.33 1.05 3.68
C ALA A 120 11.03 1.60 4.93
N ARG A 121 10.47 2.64 5.58
CA ARG A 121 11.01 3.17 6.84
C ARG A 121 10.95 2.15 7.98
N GLY A 122 9.86 1.38 8.08
CA GLY A 122 9.74 0.30 9.06
C GLY A 122 10.76 -0.81 8.85
N ILE A 123 10.94 -1.27 7.63
CA ILE A 123 11.95 -2.27 7.25
C ILE A 123 13.36 -1.75 7.54
N LEU A 124 13.65 -0.49 7.23
CA LEU A 124 14.94 0.14 7.54
C LEU A 124 15.19 0.21 9.05
N SER A 125 14.15 0.51 9.83
CA SER A 125 14.25 0.52 11.30
C SER A 125 14.52 -0.87 11.85
N ASP A 126 13.70 -1.85 11.49
CA ASP A 126 13.75 -3.20 12.05
C ASP A 126 14.98 -4.00 11.56
N GLY A 127 15.28 -3.91 10.26
CA GLY A 127 16.33 -4.71 9.63
C GLY A 127 17.71 -4.07 9.65
N TYR A 128 17.80 -2.73 9.76
CA TYR A 128 19.06 -2.01 9.58
C TYR A 128 19.33 -0.97 10.69
N GLY A 129 18.46 -0.86 11.69
CA GLY A 129 18.62 0.06 12.80
C GLY A 129 18.56 1.54 12.44
N VAL A 130 17.89 1.89 11.35
CA VAL A 130 17.72 3.28 10.90
C VAL A 130 16.63 3.95 11.74
N ASP A 131 16.99 4.94 12.52
CA ASP A 131 16.05 5.79 13.23
C ASP A 131 15.48 6.86 12.27
N SER A 132 14.20 6.72 11.92
CA SER A 132 13.49 7.61 11.00
C SER A 132 13.51 9.08 11.45
N SER A 133 13.63 9.36 12.77
CA SER A 133 13.71 10.72 13.32
C SER A 133 15.04 11.41 13.01
N GLN A 134 16.08 10.64 12.67
CA GLN A 134 17.41 11.13 12.34
C GLN A 134 17.63 11.33 10.82
N VAL A 135 16.61 11.11 10.02
CA VAL A 135 16.60 11.32 8.57
C VAL A 135 15.77 12.55 8.25
N THR A 136 16.21 13.40 7.32
CA THR A 136 15.38 14.49 6.80
C THR A 136 14.57 13.98 5.62
N TRP A 137 13.26 13.89 5.79
CA TRP A 137 12.33 13.46 4.74
C TRP A 137 11.87 14.64 3.89
N VAL A 138 12.13 14.61 2.58
CA VAL A 138 11.82 15.70 1.65
C VAL A 138 10.62 15.31 0.79
N LEU A 139 9.50 16.05 0.90
CA LEU A 139 8.24 15.76 0.22
C LEU A 139 8.15 16.43 -1.15
N TYR A 140 7.85 15.66 -2.17
CA TYR A 140 7.65 16.12 -3.56
C TYR A 140 6.17 16.13 -3.99
N GLY A 141 5.25 15.96 -3.06
CA GLY A 141 3.81 16.01 -3.31
C GLY A 141 3.01 16.12 -2.04
N ASP A 142 1.69 16.21 -2.19
CA ASP A 142 0.76 16.44 -1.09
C ASP A 142 0.34 15.14 -0.41
N GLU A 143 -0.01 15.26 0.88
CA GLU A 143 -0.67 14.19 1.62
C GLU A 143 -2.09 13.94 1.08
N HIS A 144 -2.59 12.70 1.21
CA HIS A 144 -3.96 12.38 0.82
C HIS A 144 -4.97 13.00 1.79
N VAL A 145 -4.69 12.96 3.09
CA VAL A 145 -5.48 13.58 4.16
C VAL A 145 -4.89 14.98 4.41
N GLU A 146 -5.63 16.01 4.08
CA GLU A 146 -5.13 17.41 4.13
C GLU A 146 -4.83 17.90 5.55
N GLU A 147 -5.55 17.36 6.51
CA GLU A 147 -5.42 17.73 7.93
C GLU A 147 -4.17 17.14 8.59
N TYR A 148 -3.54 16.14 7.97
CA TYR A 148 -2.36 15.47 8.54
C TYR A 148 -1.19 16.44 8.68
N LYS A 149 -0.55 16.38 9.84
CA LYS A 149 0.66 17.15 10.16
C LYS A 149 1.83 16.22 10.37
N ALA A 150 2.80 16.29 9.48
CA ALA A 150 4.00 15.49 9.54
C ALA A 150 4.94 15.93 10.70
N PRO A 151 5.84 15.04 11.17
CA PRO A 151 6.89 15.38 12.13
C PRO A 151 7.85 16.47 11.63
N ASP A 152 8.58 17.11 12.55
CA ASP A 152 9.45 18.27 12.25
C ASP A 152 10.62 17.97 11.29
N ASN A 153 11.04 16.70 11.22
CA ASN A 153 12.09 16.25 10.29
C ASN A 153 11.56 15.96 8.88
N VAL A 154 10.29 16.25 8.61
CA VAL A 154 9.63 16.14 7.30
C VAL A 154 9.43 17.53 6.74
N ILE A 155 10.05 17.82 5.61
CA ILE A 155 10.05 19.16 5.00
C ILE A 155 9.56 19.10 3.55
N PRO A 156 8.87 20.11 3.03
CA PRO A 156 8.54 20.17 1.62
C PRO A 156 9.81 20.38 0.77
N ALA A 157 9.83 19.80 -0.43
CA ALA A 157 10.81 20.19 -1.44
C ALA A 157 10.60 21.65 -1.86
N SER A 158 11.62 22.28 -2.43
CA SER A 158 11.48 23.62 -2.98
C SER A 158 10.44 23.63 -4.11
N GLU A 159 9.71 24.73 -4.27
CA GLU A 159 8.75 24.88 -5.35
C GLU A 159 9.39 24.60 -6.72
N GLY A 160 8.72 23.80 -7.54
CA GLY A 160 9.21 23.40 -8.86
C GLY A 160 10.32 22.34 -8.85
N SER A 161 10.71 21.79 -7.69
CA SER A 161 11.68 20.70 -7.62
C SER A 161 11.12 19.42 -8.19
N ASP A 162 12.01 18.65 -8.83
CA ASP A 162 11.77 17.28 -9.29
C ASP A 162 12.63 16.30 -8.48
N MET A 163 12.01 15.24 -7.97
CA MET A 163 12.68 14.27 -7.07
C MET A 163 13.84 13.56 -7.76
N VAL A 164 13.69 13.19 -9.03
CA VAL A 164 14.74 12.51 -9.79
C VAL A 164 15.90 13.46 -10.08
N ALA A 165 15.61 14.69 -10.48
CA ALA A 165 16.64 15.72 -10.72
C ALA A 165 17.40 16.06 -9.42
N ASP A 166 16.71 16.16 -8.28
CA ASP A 166 17.32 16.44 -6.99
C ASP A 166 18.17 15.23 -6.49
N LEU A 167 17.76 14.00 -6.78
CA LEU A 167 18.54 12.80 -6.50
C LEU A 167 19.80 12.73 -7.37
N LEU A 168 19.69 12.99 -8.66
CA LEU A 168 20.82 13.00 -9.60
C LEU A 168 21.85 14.09 -9.27
N SER A 169 21.39 15.26 -8.87
CA SER A 169 22.26 16.39 -8.52
C SER A 169 22.86 16.31 -7.11
N GLY A 170 22.41 15.35 -6.27
CA GLY A 170 22.86 15.20 -4.89
C GLY A 170 22.22 16.22 -3.93
N LYS A 171 21.15 16.88 -4.31
CA LYS A 171 20.35 17.72 -3.41
C LYS A 171 19.63 16.88 -2.34
N ILE A 172 19.26 15.63 -2.71
CA ILE A 172 18.87 14.57 -1.80
C ILE A 172 19.81 13.39 -2.00
N ASP A 173 20.07 12.63 -0.92
CA ASP A 173 21.03 11.54 -0.91
C ASP A 173 20.44 10.22 -1.41
N ALA A 174 19.13 10.04 -1.12
CA ALA A 174 18.34 8.87 -1.49
C ALA A 174 16.88 9.25 -1.76
N ALA A 175 16.11 8.34 -2.31
CA ALA A 175 14.68 8.52 -2.54
C ALA A 175 13.91 7.22 -2.41
N ILE A 176 12.68 7.28 -1.90
CA ILE A 176 11.73 6.16 -1.88
C ILE A 176 10.82 6.29 -3.10
N ARG A 177 10.87 5.28 -3.98
CA ARG A 177 10.11 5.20 -5.24
C ARG A 177 10.30 6.41 -6.16
N PRO A 178 11.52 6.75 -6.51
CA PRO A 178 11.75 7.81 -7.50
C PRO A 178 11.21 7.44 -8.90
N GLY A 179 10.85 6.19 -9.14
CA GLY A 179 10.58 5.63 -10.45
C GLY A 179 11.86 5.11 -11.11
N GLU A 180 11.78 4.80 -12.40
CA GLU A 180 12.95 4.39 -13.17
C GLU A 180 13.89 5.59 -13.37
N VAL A 181 15.15 5.41 -12.99
CA VAL A 181 16.21 6.43 -13.16
C VAL A 181 17.34 5.83 -13.96
N ASP A 182 17.48 6.24 -15.22
CA ASP A 182 18.55 5.78 -16.09
C ASP A 182 19.86 6.55 -15.78
N SER A 183 20.57 6.08 -14.77
CA SER A 183 21.86 6.65 -14.37
C SER A 183 22.72 5.61 -13.63
N PRO A 184 24.02 5.48 -13.97
CA PRO A 184 24.94 4.59 -13.25
C PRO A 184 25.22 5.05 -11.81
N ASP A 185 24.93 6.33 -11.52
CA ASP A 185 25.13 6.93 -10.20
C ASP A 185 23.98 6.62 -9.22
N ILE A 186 22.85 6.10 -9.70
CA ILE A 186 21.71 5.75 -8.86
C ILE A 186 21.62 4.23 -8.75
N LYS A 187 21.59 3.73 -7.52
CA LYS A 187 21.52 2.30 -7.22
C LYS A 187 20.50 1.98 -6.15
N PRO A 188 19.96 0.75 -6.12
CA PRO A 188 19.16 0.29 -4.98
C PRO A 188 20.00 0.36 -3.69
N LEU A 189 19.38 0.87 -2.62
CA LEU A 189 20.02 0.98 -1.30
C LEU A 189 20.30 -0.41 -0.69
N ILE A 190 19.36 -1.34 -0.89
CA ILE A 190 19.50 -2.74 -0.51
C ILE A 190 19.87 -3.52 -1.77
N ALA A 191 21.12 -3.88 -1.91
CA ALA A 191 21.68 -4.45 -3.15
C ALA A 191 21.01 -5.77 -3.57
N ASN A 192 20.66 -6.65 -2.61
CA ASN A 192 20.01 -7.94 -2.84
C ASN A 192 18.57 -7.88 -2.29
N ALA A 193 17.76 -6.96 -2.80
CA ALA A 193 16.43 -6.67 -2.25
C ALA A 193 15.50 -7.90 -2.22
N ASP A 194 15.51 -8.74 -3.24
CA ASP A 194 14.70 -9.97 -3.29
C ASP A 194 15.11 -10.97 -2.20
N GLU A 195 16.42 -11.18 -2.00
CA GLU A 195 16.94 -12.07 -0.96
C GLU A 195 16.64 -11.49 0.43
N ALA A 196 16.88 -10.20 0.64
CA ALA A 196 16.58 -9.51 1.89
C ALA A 196 15.06 -9.55 2.21
N ALA A 197 14.20 -9.44 1.22
CA ALA A 197 12.76 -9.55 1.36
C ALA A 197 12.32 -10.96 1.79
N GLN A 198 12.92 -11.99 1.17
CA GLN A 198 12.66 -13.38 1.54
C GLN A 198 13.14 -13.69 2.96
N ASP A 199 14.35 -13.25 3.32
CA ASP A 199 14.90 -13.43 4.67
C ASP A 199 14.06 -12.71 5.72
N TYR A 200 13.63 -11.49 5.44
CA TYR A 200 12.73 -10.73 6.30
C TYR A 200 11.42 -11.48 6.53
N PHE A 201 10.82 -12.02 5.46
CA PHE A 201 9.61 -12.84 5.59
C PHE A 201 9.84 -14.11 6.40
N LEU A 202 10.91 -14.85 6.16
CA LEU A 202 11.23 -16.09 6.87
C LEU A 202 11.44 -15.84 8.38
N GLN A 203 12.06 -14.73 8.74
CA GLN A 203 12.34 -14.36 10.13
C GLN A 203 11.11 -13.84 10.87
N THR A 204 10.28 -13.02 10.21
CA THR A 204 9.20 -12.27 10.84
C THR A 204 7.80 -12.81 10.52
N GLY A 205 7.64 -13.47 9.37
CA GLY A 205 6.36 -13.82 8.77
C GLY A 205 5.58 -12.59 8.27
N VAL A 206 6.24 -11.44 8.12
CA VAL A 206 5.62 -10.20 7.63
C VAL A 206 5.69 -10.15 6.12
N TYR A 207 4.52 -10.13 5.49
CA TYR A 207 4.35 -9.87 4.06
C TYR A 207 3.58 -8.56 3.90
N PRO A 208 4.21 -7.47 3.46
CA PRO A 208 3.64 -6.13 3.46
C PRO A 208 2.31 -6.04 2.71
N ILE A 209 1.36 -5.30 3.29
CA ILE A 209 0.05 -5.01 2.70
C ILE A 209 0.04 -3.56 2.25
N SER A 210 -0.18 -3.34 0.96
CA SER A 210 -0.20 -1.98 0.41
C SER A 210 -1.61 -1.41 0.37
N HIS A 211 -2.60 -2.16 -0.15
CA HIS A 211 -3.96 -1.68 -0.32
C HIS A 211 -5.01 -2.67 0.19
N ALA A 212 -6.09 -2.12 0.74
CA ALA A 212 -7.34 -2.81 1.06
C ALA A 212 -8.51 -2.14 0.33
N MET A 213 -9.70 -2.73 0.44
CA MET A 213 -10.93 -2.11 -0.06
C MET A 213 -11.66 -1.41 1.09
N VAL A 214 -12.21 -0.22 0.81
CA VAL A 214 -13.03 0.57 1.75
C VAL A 214 -14.40 0.85 1.17
N VAL A 215 -15.38 1.06 2.04
CA VAL A 215 -16.76 1.41 1.71
C VAL A 215 -17.22 2.57 2.58
N LYS A 216 -18.13 3.41 2.10
CA LYS A 216 -18.75 4.49 2.87
C LYS A 216 -19.57 3.94 4.04
N ASN A 217 -19.45 4.56 5.22
CA ASN A 217 -20.20 4.14 6.41
C ASN A 217 -21.71 4.26 6.23
N GLU A 218 -22.20 5.29 5.54
CA GLU A 218 -23.62 5.49 5.26
C GLU A 218 -24.27 4.30 4.51
N LEU A 219 -23.52 3.63 3.65
CA LEU A 219 -24.00 2.45 2.92
C LEU A 219 -24.10 1.23 3.84
N LEU A 220 -23.18 1.08 4.77
CA LEU A 220 -23.20 0.00 5.75
C LEU A 220 -24.33 0.18 6.77
N GLU A 221 -24.61 1.42 7.18
CA GLU A 221 -25.74 1.75 8.06
C GLU A 221 -27.07 1.46 7.38
N SER A 222 -27.19 1.83 6.09
CA SER A 222 -28.41 1.61 5.30
C SER A 222 -28.58 0.16 4.85
N HIS A 223 -27.51 -0.58 4.69
CA HIS A 223 -27.49 -1.95 4.17
C HIS A 223 -26.54 -2.83 5.01
N PRO A 224 -26.94 -3.28 6.21
CA PRO A 224 -26.09 -4.05 7.12
C PRO A 224 -25.52 -5.36 6.52
N TRP A 225 -26.19 -5.89 5.52
CA TRP A 225 -25.78 -7.10 4.79
C TRP A 225 -24.67 -6.84 3.75
N LEU A 226 -24.35 -5.58 3.44
CA LEU A 226 -23.45 -5.21 2.36
C LEU A 226 -22.00 -5.65 2.62
N ALA A 227 -21.57 -5.67 3.87
CA ALA A 227 -20.25 -6.10 4.28
C ALA A 227 -19.95 -7.53 3.81
N ASP A 228 -20.82 -8.47 4.17
CA ASP A 228 -20.68 -9.89 3.81
C ASP A 228 -20.75 -10.09 2.29
N GLU A 229 -21.65 -9.35 1.62
CA GLU A 229 -21.80 -9.44 0.17
C GLU A 229 -20.55 -8.97 -0.57
N LEU A 230 -20.00 -7.80 -0.21
CA LEU A 230 -18.78 -7.29 -0.81
C LEU A 230 -17.60 -8.25 -0.58
N TYR A 231 -17.42 -8.70 0.66
CA TYR A 231 -16.34 -9.61 0.97
C TYR A 231 -16.44 -10.94 0.19
N SER A 232 -17.66 -11.49 0.08
CA SER A 232 -17.94 -12.72 -0.67
C SER A 232 -17.63 -12.56 -2.16
N LEU A 233 -17.98 -11.42 -2.77
CA LEU A 233 -17.65 -11.11 -4.15
C LEU A 233 -16.13 -11.06 -4.39
N PHE A 234 -15.39 -10.31 -3.54
CA PHE A 234 -13.93 -10.23 -3.67
C PHE A 234 -13.25 -11.57 -3.44
N LYS A 235 -13.76 -12.37 -2.50
CA LYS A 235 -13.29 -13.73 -2.25
C LYS A 235 -13.50 -14.63 -3.47
N ALA A 236 -14.67 -14.60 -4.09
CA ALA A 236 -14.97 -15.37 -5.30
C ALA A 236 -14.06 -14.97 -6.47
N GLY A 237 -13.84 -13.67 -6.69
CA GLY A 237 -12.90 -13.18 -7.72
C GLY A 237 -11.47 -13.66 -7.48
N LYS A 238 -11.01 -13.64 -6.22
CA LYS A 238 -9.71 -14.17 -5.84
C LYS A 238 -9.63 -15.69 -6.07
N GLU A 239 -10.61 -16.46 -5.67
CA GLU A 239 -10.64 -17.91 -5.83
C GLU A 239 -10.57 -18.30 -7.32
N GLN A 240 -11.32 -17.60 -8.19
CA GLN A 240 -11.25 -17.79 -9.64
C GLN A 240 -9.84 -17.52 -10.17
N TYR A 241 -9.20 -16.44 -9.71
CA TYR A 241 -7.83 -16.11 -10.11
C TYR A 241 -6.81 -17.15 -9.63
N LEU A 242 -6.89 -17.61 -8.39
CA LEU A 242 -5.98 -18.64 -7.87
C LEU A 242 -6.14 -19.97 -8.63
N GLN A 243 -7.35 -20.29 -9.07
CA GLN A 243 -7.59 -21.44 -9.96
C GLN A 243 -6.92 -21.22 -11.32
N HIS A 244 -7.05 -20.02 -11.92
CA HIS A 244 -6.34 -19.67 -13.15
C HIS A 244 -4.82 -19.85 -13.00
N LEU A 245 -4.20 -19.30 -11.96
CA LEU A 245 -2.76 -19.45 -11.70
C LEU A 245 -2.31 -20.92 -11.57
N SER A 246 -3.19 -21.81 -11.14
CA SER A 246 -2.85 -23.23 -10.95
C SER A 246 -3.03 -24.08 -12.22
N THR A 247 -3.80 -23.61 -13.20
CA THR A 247 -4.22 -24.41 -14.37
C THR A 247 -3.73 -23.84 -15.71
N ALA A 248 -3.37 -22.55 -15.77
CA ALA A 248 -2.94 -21.92 -17.00
C ALA A 248 -1.57 -22.40 -17.45
N ASN A 249 -1.45 -22.73 -18.74
CA ASN A 249 -0.19 -23.13 -19.36
C ASN A 249 0.73 -21.94 -19.71
N ASN A 250 0.12 -20.79 -19.94
CA ASN A 250 0.84 -19.55 -20.25
C ASN A 250 0.39 -18.45 -19.29
N LEU A 251 1.29 -18.03 -18.43
CA LEU A 251 1.09 -16.97 -17.47
C LEU A 251 1.70 -15.66 -18.03
N ASP A 252 0.99 -14.57 -17.91
CA ASP A 252 1.53 -13.25 -18.20
C ASP A 252 2.58 -12.82 -17.14
N PRO A 253 3.31 -11.70 -17.33
CA PRO A 253 4.33 -11.27 -16.36
C PRO A 253 3.79 -11.02 -14.94
N ALA A 254 2.56 -10.52 -14.79
CA ALA A 254 1.94 -10.29 -13.48
C ALA A 254 1.58 -11.61 -12.80
N ASP A 255 1.03 -12.57 -13.55
CA ASP A 255 0.72 -13.92 -13.08
C ASP A 255 2.00 -14.69 -12.68
N GLN A 256 3.08 -14.54 -13.47
CA GLN A 256 4.39 -15.11 -13.13
C GLN A 256 4.95 -14.52 -11.83
N ALA A 257 4.83 -13.21 -11.64
CA ALA A 257 5.24 -12.55 -10.39
C ALA A 257 4.44 -13.09 -9.19
N MET A 258 3.11 -13.24 -9.35
CA MET A 258 2.25 -13.80 -8.32
C MET A 258 2.57 -15.27 -8.00
N SER A 259 2.91 -16.06 -9.02
CA SER A 259 3.33 -17.45 -8.85
C SER A 259 4.68 -17.58 -8.13
N ARG A 260 5.64 -16.67 -8.40
CA ARG A 260 6.89 -16.57 -7.63
C ARG A 260 6.60 -16.23 -6.17
N MET A 261 5.70 -15.28 -5.93
CA MET A 261 5.32 -14.88 -4.59
C MET A 261 4.71 -16.06 -3.80
N LYS A 262 3.86 -16.88 -4.45
CA LYS A 262 3.34 -18.12 -3.87
C LYS A 262 4.44 -19.09 -3.42
N GLN A 263 5.55 -19.17 -4.14
CA GLN A 263 6.69 -20.02 -3.76
C GLN A 263 7.41 -19.47 -2.52
N ILE A 264 7.57 -18.15 -2.41
CA ILE A 264 8.26 -17.49 -1.28
C ILE A 264 7.44 -17.65 0.00
N ILE A 265 6.15 -17.33 -0.04
CA ILE A 265 5.29 -17.33 1.14
C ILE A 265 4.66 -18.70 1.45
N GLY A 266 4.79 -19.67 0.54
CA GLY A 266 4.44 -21.09 0.76
C GLY A 266 2.95 -21.41 0.78
N ALA A 267 2.07 -20.44 0.45
CA ALA A 267 0.61 -20.62 0.54
C ALA A 267 -0.13 -19.71 -0.44
N ASP A 268 -1.27 -19.16 0.00
CA ASP A 268 -2.03 -18.15 -0.72
C ASP A 268 -1.21 -16.87 -0.90
N PRO A 269 -0.89 -16.43 -2.12
CA PRO A 269 -0.12 -15.20 -2.35
C PRO A 269 -0.92 -13.91 -2.10
N ILE A 270 -2.23 -14.02 -1.91
CA ILE A 270 -3.15 -12.89 -1.68
C ILE A 270 -4.07 -13.23 -0.49
N PRO A 271 -3.54 -13.49 0.71
CA PRO A 271 -4.37 -13.88 1.84
C PRO A 271 -5.32 -12.74 2.24
N TYR A 272 -6.62 -13.01 2.24
CA TYR A 272 -7.67 -12.16 2.77
C TYR A 272 -7.96 -12.53 4.24
N GLY A 273 -8.67 -11.63 4.93
CA GLY A 273 -9.03 -11.81 6.33
C GLY A 273 -7.95 -11.31 7.30
N LEU A 274 -8.37 -10.92 8.51
CA LEU A 274 -7.47 -10.35 9.53
C LEU A 274 -6.51 -11.39 10.10
N GLU A 275 -7.02 -12.59 10.38
CA GLU A 275 -6.22 -13.64 11.04
C GLU A 275 -5.02 -14.10 10.20
N ALA A 276 -5.25 -14.36 8.91
CA ALA A 276 -4.18 -14.75 7.98
C ALA A 276 -3.10 -13.66 7.81
N ASN A 277 -3.41 -12.42 8.20
CA ASN A 277 -2.57 -11.24 8.01
C ASN A 277 -2.07 -10.63 9.33
N ARG A 278 -2.34 -11.25 10.48
CA ARG A 278 -2.12 -10.70 11.81
C ARG A 278 -0.70 -10.15 12.01
N LYS A 279 0.33 -10.88 11.58
CA LYS A 279 1.73 -10.43 11.71
C LYS A 279 2.01 -9.16 10.89
N SER A 280 1.57 -9.14 9.65
CA SER A 280 1.75 -7.98 8.76
C SER A 280 0.97 -6.77 9.24
N LEU A 281 -0.26 -6.96 9.69
CA LEU A 281 -1.10 -5.91 10.26
C LEU A 281 -0.46 -5.35 11.54
N GLN A 282 0.00 -6.21 12.46
CA GLN A 282 0.65 -5.74 13.69
C GLN A 282 1.92 -4.93 13.42
N ALA A 283 2.80 -5.42 12.54
CA ALA A 283 4.00 -4.68 12.14
C ALA A 283 3.63 -3.32 11.54
N PHE A 284 2.63 -3.30 10.63
CA PHE A 284 2.20 -2.08 9.98
C PHE A 284 1.59 -1.05 10.95
N MET A 285 0.78 -1.51 11.91
CA MET A 285 0.24 -0.65 12.96
C MET A 285 1.36 0.01 13.78
N ASN A 286 2.34 -0.81 14.21
CA ASN A 286 3.49 -0.32 14.95
C ASN A 286 4.27 0.75 14.16
N PHE A 287 4.50 0.52 12.86
CA PHE A 287 5.20 1.46 12.00
C PHE A 287 4.44 2.78 11.83
N ASN A 288 3.11 2.74 11.71
CA ASN A 288 2.30 3.96 11.61
C ASN A 288 2.34 4.80 12.91
N VAL A 289 2.35 4.15 14.07
CA VAL A 289 2.51 4.83 15.37
C VAL A 289 3.93 5.39 15.52
N GLN A 290 4.96 4.56 15.31
CA GLN A 290 6.37 4.97 15.44
C GLN A 290 6.75 6.15 14.54
N GLN A 291 6.13 6.20 13.36
CA GLN A 291 6.36 7.24 12.36
C GLN A 291 5.44 8.46 12.52
N GLY A 292 4.58 8.48 13.53
CA GLY A 292 3.69 9.61 13.82
C GLY A 292 2.58 9.82 12.78
N ILE A 293 2.18 8.78 12.05
CA ILE A 293 1.04 8.85 11.13
C ILE A 293 -0.27 8.82 11.90
N ILE A 294 -0.31 8.01 12.96
CA ILE A 294 -1.37 7.99 13.96
C ILE A 294 -0.76 8.11 15.34
N SER A 295 -1.47 8.70 16.30
CA SER A 295 -0.97 8.94 17.66
C SER A 295 -0.99 7.70 18.56
N GLU A 296 -1.93 6.79 18.29
CA GLU A 296 -2.13 5.55 19.06
C GLU A 296 -2.66 4.43 18.14
N PRO A 297 -2.43 3.16 18.50
CA PRO A 297 -2.86 2.05 17.66
C PRO A 297 -4.38 1.85 17.72
N PHE A 298 -4.98 1.56 16.58
CA PHE A 298 -6.34 1.02 16.50
C PHE A 298 -6.33 -0.49 16.76
N LYS A 299 -7.45 -1.02 17.23
CA LYS A 299 -7.71 -2.46 17.14
C LYS A 299 -8.24 -2.76 15.74
N TRP A 300 -7.68 -3.77 15.10
CA TRP A 300 -8.06 -4.12 13.73
C TRP A 300 -9.53 -4.51 13.62
N GLU A 301 -10.05 -5.16 14.64
CA GLU A 301 -11.45 -5.58 14.75
C GLU A 301 -12.42 -4.39 14.84
N ASP A 302 -11.95 -3.21 15.28
CA ASP A 302 -12.77 -1.99 15.39
C ASP A 302 -12.79 -1.19 14.07
N ILE A 303 -11.81 -1.40 13.19
CA ILE A 303 -11.62 -0.62 11.96
C ILE A 303 -11.79 -1.44 10.66
N PHE A 304 -12.00 -2.74 10.78
CA PHE A 304 -12.37 -3.61 9.66
C PHE A 304 -13.74 -4.23 9.90
N LEU A 305 -14.48 -4.41 8.82
CA LEU A 305 -15.78 -5.10 8.88
C LEU A 305 -15.58 -6.54 9.37
N PRO A 306 -16.43 -7.03 10.27
CA PRO A 306 -16.46 -8.42 10.71
C PRO A 306 -17.05 -9.27 9.59
N VAL A 307 -16.24 -10.04 8.85
CA VAL A 307 -16.63 -10.87 7.71
C VAL A 307 -15.91 -12.22 7.75
#